data_4d04cfd8523cbae0d5585df883504ea0
#
_entry.id   4d04cfd8523cbae0d5585df883504ea0
#
_cell.length_a   1.000
_cell.length_b   1.000
_cell.length_c   1.000
_cell.angle_alpha   90.00
_cell.angle_beta   90.00
_cell.angle_gamma   90.00
#
_symmetry.space_group_name_H-M   'P 1'
#
loop_
_entity.id
_entity.type
_entity.pdbx_description
1 polymer ?
#
loop_
_entity_poly.entity_id
_entity_poly.type
_entity_poly.pdbx_seq_one_letter_code
_entity_poly.pdbx_strand_id
1 'polypeptide(L)'
;MNFKGTLPTLILEALVREPSHGYLIAQRIKQRSQGVLDFKEGTLYPALHKLENDGLVESYEGMEKGRPRRYYRITESGRGTLTKDRAEWRKLSQAVTIILGEA
;
A
#
# COMPACT_ATOMS: atom_id res chain seq x y z
N MET A 1 16.90 5.30 -2.89
CA MET A 1 15.67 4.90 -2.19
C MET A 1 15.14 3.60 -2.76
N ASN A 2 14.75 2.69 -1.92
CA ASN A 2 14.18 1.41 -2.36
C ASN A 2 12.66 1.54 -2.44
N PHE A 3 12.11 1.67 -3.64
CA PHE A 3 10.66 1.79 -3.82
C PHE A 3 9.91 0.56 -3.31
N LYS A 4 10.51 -0.62 -3.37
CA LYS A 4 9.87 -1.83 -2.84
C LYS A 4 9.66 -1.75 -1.33
N GLY A 5 10.53 -1.06 -0.61
CA GLY A 5 10.39 -0.86 0.83
C GLY A 5 9.20 -0.01 1.22
N THR A 6 8.65 0.79 0.28
CA THR A 6 7.47 1.63 0.54
C THR A 6 6.16 0.92 0.19
N LEU A 7 6.21 -0.19 -0.53
CA LEU A 7 5.00 -0.85 -1.03
C LEU A 7 4.00 -1.22 0.07
N PRO A 8 4.42 -1.82 1.21
CA PRO A 8 3.45 -2.13 2.26
C PRO A 8 2.67 -0.91 2.74
N THR A 9 3.36 0.21 2.93
CA THR A 9 2.72 1.47 3.35
C THR A 9 1.72 1.95 2.30
N LEU A 10 2.07 1.85 1.02
CA LEU A 10 1.21 2.28 -0.07
C LEU A 10 -0.04 1.40 -0.19
N ILE A 11 0.09 0.11 0.06
CA ILE A 11 -1.05 -0.80 0.08
C ILE A 11 -2.01 -0.41 1.21
N LEU A 12 -1.48 -0.19 2.42
CA LEU A 12 -2.30 0.22 3.55
C LEU A 12 -3.05 1.51 3.23
N GLU A 13 -2.36 2.49 2.64
CA GLU A 13 -2.97 3.76 2.25
C GLU A 13 -4.09 3.56 1.22
N ALA A 14 -3.87 2.67 0.25
CA ALA A 14 -4.88 2.39 -0.77
C ALA A 14 -6.15 1.78 -0.19
N LEU A 15 -6.06 1.13 1.00
CA LEU A 15 -7.19 0.46 1.64
C LEU A 15 -7.88 1.30 2.72
N VAL A 16 -7.38 2.52 3.00
CA VAL A 16 -7.91 3.33 4.11
C VAL A 16 -9.40 3.63 3.94
N ARG A 17 -9.82 3.98 2.74
CA ARG A 17 -11.20 4.41 2.50
C ARG A 17 -12.18 3.25 2.31
N GLU A 18 -11.72 2.20 1.63
CA GLU A 18 -12.59 1.07 1.31
C GLU A 18 -11.77 -0.18 0.98
N PRO A 19 -12.34 -1.36 1.20
CA PRO A 19 -11.70 -2.60 0.77
C PRO A 19 -11.53 -2.64 -0.75
N SER A 20 -10.54 -3.40 -1.21
CA SER A 20 -10.27 -3.54 -2.63
C SER A 20 -9.59 -4.87 -2.92
N HIS A 21 -9.73 -5.35 -4.16
CA HIS A 21 -8.95 -6.49 -4.62
C HIS A 21 -7.58 -6.03 -5.13
N GLY A 22 -6.65 -6.98 -5.27
CA GLY A 22 -5.25 -6.66 -5.56
C GLY A 22 -5.03 -5.84 -6.81
N TYR A 23 -5.76 -6.17 -7.90
CA TYR A 23 -5.62 -5.43 -9.15
C TYR A 23 -5.97 -3.95 -8.97
N LEU A 24 -7.04 -3.65 -8.27
CA LEU A 24 -7.46 -2.27 -8.04
C LEU A 24 -6.50 -1.53 -7.11
N ILE A 25 -5.92 -2.23 -6.13
CA ILE A 25 -4.89 -1.65 -5.27
C ILE A 25 -3.71 -1.16 -6.13
N ALA A 26 -3.21 -2.03 -7.01
CA ALA A 26 -2.10 -1.68 -7.90
C ALA A 26 -2.43 -0.50 -8.79
N GLN A 27 -3.65 -0.48 -9.36
CA GLN A 27 -4.11 0.64 -10.19
C GLN A 27 -4.17 1.95 -9.42
N ARG A 28 -4.67 1.94 -8.19
CA ARG A 28 -4.74 3.15 -7.37
C ARG A 28 -3.37 3.71 -7.06
N ILE A 29 -2.41 2.84 -6.73
CA ILE A 29 -1.04 3.28 -6.48
C ILE A 29 -0.45 3.91 -7.74
N LYS A 30 -0.64 3.27 -8.88
CA LYS A 30 -0.14 3.77 -10.15
C LYS A 30 -0.74 5.14 -10.49
N GLN A 31 -2.07 5.26 -10.38
CA GLN A 31 -2.77 6.50 -10.70
C GLN A 31 -2.36 7.64 -9.77
N ARG A 32 -2.32 7.38 -8.47
CA ARG A 32 -1.98 8.41 -7.48
C ARG A 32 -0.53 8.87 -7.59
N SER A 33 0.36 8.02 -8.08
CA SER A 33 1.76 8.37 -8.30
C SER A 33 2.02 8.89 -9.70
N GLN A 34 0.96 9.14 -10.48
CA GLN A 34 1.06 9.62 -11.86
C GLN A 34 1.93 8.69 -12.72
N GLY A 35 1.79 7.39 -12.50
CA GLY A 35 2.47 6.35 -13.26
C GLY A 35 3.87 6.00 -12.77
N VAL A 36 4.40 6.73 -11.78
CA VAL A 36 5.77 6.50 -11.31
C VAL A 36 5.91 5.14 -10.61
N LEU A 37 4.91 4.76 -9.81
CA LEU A 37 4.95 3.51 -9.05
C LEU A 37 3.98 2.51 -9.68
N ASP A 38 4.53 1.62 -10.50
CA ASP A 38 3.78 0.63 -11.25
C ASP A 38 4.22 -0.77 -10.82
N PHE A 39 3.62 -1.26 -9.73
CA PHE A 39 3.97 -2.56 -9.19
C PHE A 39 3.21 -3.68 -9.90
N LYS A 40 3.95 -4.71 -10.32
CA LYS A 40 3.39 -5.89 -10.96
C LYS A 40 2.90 -6.89 -9.93
N GLU A 41 2.08 -7.83 -10.38
CA GLU A 41 1.48 -8.83 -9.50
C GLU A 41 2.52 -9.63 -8.73
N GLY A 42 3.63 -9.99 -9.37
CA GLY A 42 4.70 -10.75 -8.71
C GLY A 42 5.35 -10.01 -7.55
N THR A 43 5.21 -8.69 -7.48
CA THR A 43 5.69 -7.89 -6.36
C THR A 43 4.57 -7.55 -5.38
N LEU A 44 3.38 -7.27 -5.89
CA LEU A 44 2.24 -6.86 -5.08
C LEU A 44 1.72 -7.97 -4.17
N TYR A 45 1.47 -9.17 -4.71
CA TYR A 45 0.83 -10.24 -3.95
C TYR A 45 1.67 -10.77 -2.79
N PRO A 46 2.99 -10.94 -2.92
CA PRO A 46 3.80 -11.27 -1.74
C PRO A 46 3.72 -10.23 -0.63
N ALA A 47 3.66 -8.94 -0.99
CA ALA A 47 3.51 -7.87 0.00
C ALA A 47 2.14 -7.94 0.69
N LEU A 48 1.07 -8.20 -0.06
CA LEU A 48 -0.27 -8.38 0.51
C LEU A 48 -0.31 -9.56 1.48
N HIS A 49 0.30 -10.70 1.09
CA HIS A 49 0.33 -11.88 1.93
C HIS A 49 1.09 -11.63 3.24
N LYS A 50 2.18 -10.89 3.16
CA LYS A 50 2.94 -10.55 4.36
C LYS A 50 2.13 -9.65 5.29
N LEU A 51 1.45 -8.65 4.73
CA LEU A 51 0.59 -7.76 5.52
C LEU A 51 -0.53 -8.55 6.19
N GLU A 52 -1.10 -9.52 5.50
CA GLU A 52 -2.13 -10.39 6.05
C GLU A 52 -1.58 -11.25 7.19
N ASN A 53 -0.41 -11.86 6.99
CA ASN A 53 0.25 -12.65 8.02
C ASN A 53 0.58 -11.83 9.26
N ASP A 54 0.90 -10.56 9.07
CA ASP A 54 1.23 -9.63 10.17
C ASP A 54 -0.02 -9.02 10.81
N GLY A 55 -1.22 -9.37 10.33
CA GLY A 55 -2.47 -8.89 10.90
C GLY A 55 -2.80 -7.44 10.57
N LEU A 56 -2.14 -6.86 9.57
CA LEU A 56 -2.34 -5.46 9.18
C LEU A 56 -3.44 -5.30 8.14
N VAL A 57 -3.73 -6.35 7.40
CA VAL A 57 -4.89 -6.46 6.52
C VAL A 57 -5.54 -7.81 6.74
N GLU A 58 -6.81 -7.93 6.35
CA GLU A 58 -7.48 -9.24 6.30
C GLU A 58 -8.17 -9.37 4.95
N SER A 59 -8.30 -10.61 4.49
CA SER A 59 -8.87 -10.90 3.17
C SER A 59 -10.20 -11.61 3.31
N TYR A 60 -11.04 -11.46 2.30
CA TYR A 60 -12.32 -12.15 2.22
C TYR A 60 -12.73 -12.30 0.76
N GLU A 61 -13.61 -13.25 0.51
CA GLU A 61 -14.13 -13.46 -0.83
C GLU A 61 -15.22 -12.45 -1.14
N GLY A 62 -15.20 -11.91 -2.35
CA GLY A 62 -16.24 -11.01 -2.83
C GLY A 62 -16.48 -11.23 -4.31
N MET A 63 -17.37 -10.41 -4.87
CA MET A 63 -17.72 -10.49 -6.29
C MET A 63 -17.44 -9.17 -6.97
N GLU A 64 -16.83 -9.24 -8.15
CA GLU A 64 -16.60 -8.10 -9.02
C GLU A 64 -17.12 -8.44 -10.40
N LYS A 65 -18.18 -7.76 -10.83
CA LYS A 65 -18.79 -7.98 -12.16
C LYS A 65 -19.07 -9.46 -12.45
N GLY A 66 -19.63 -10.13 -11.46
CA GLY A 66 -19.99 -11.55 -11.58
C GLY A 66 -18.83 -12.52 -11.41
N ARG A 67 -17.64 -12.05 -11.11
CA ARG A 67 -16.45 -12.89 -10.89
C ARG A 67 -16.03 -12.90 -9.43
N PRO A 68 -15.68 -14.08 -8.88
CA PRO A 68 -15.09 -14.11 -7.53
C PRO A 68 -13.75 -13.37 -7.51
N ARG A 69 -13.56 -12.56 -6.49
CA ARG A 69 -12.32 -11.84 -6.24
C ARG A 69 -11.98 -11.90 -4.77
N ARG A 70 -10.69 -11.96 -4.46
CA ARG A 70 -10.23 -11.82 -3.08
C ARG A 70 -10.04 -10.35 -2.78
N TYR A 71 -10.81 -9.88 -1.80
CA TYR A 71 -10.72 -8.50 -1.34
C TYR A 71 -9.86 -8.43 -0.09
N TYR A 72 -9.27 -7.26 0.11
CA TYR A 72 -8.47 -6.95 1.30
C TYR A 72 -9.02 -5.72 1.96
N ARG A 73 -8.98 -5.70 3.29
CA ARG A 73 -9.33 -4.50 4.04
C ARG A 73 -8.29 -4.27 5.13
N ILE A 74 -8.06 -3.00 5.45
CA ILE A 74 -7.12 -2.63 6.49
C ILE A 74 -7.73 -2.93 7.85
N THR A 75 -6.92 -3.47 8.78
CA THR A 75 -7.34 -3.70 10.15
C THR A 75 -7.03 -2.48 11.00
N GLU A 76 -7.49 -2.49 12.26
CA GLU A 76 -7.15 -1.43 13.19
C GLU A 76 -5.64 -1.36 13.42
N SER A 77 -4.98 -2.53 13.56
CA SER A 77 -3.52 -2.61 13.62
C SER A 77 -2.86 -2.01 12.39
N GLY A 78 -3.43 -2.28 11.20
CA GLY A 78 -2.93 -1.71 9.96
C GLY A 78 -3.00 -0.19 9.95
N ARG A 79 -4.08 0.38 10.48
CA ARG A 79 -4.23 1.83 10.57
C ARG A 79 -3.19 2.44 11.50
N GLY A 80 -2.90 1.78 12.63
CA GLY A 80 -1.86 2.23 13.54
C GLY A 80 -0.48 2.20 12.92
N THR A 81 -0.17 1.12 12.22
CA THR A 81 1.10 0.99 11.48
C THR A 81 1.22 2.07 10.41
N LEU A 82 0.14 2.32 9.67
CA LEU A 82 0.15 3.36 8.62
C LEU A 82 0.45 4.74 9.20
N THR A 83 -0.13 5.08 10.35
CA THR A 83 0.13 6.36 11.01
C THR A 83 1.63 6.52 11.33
N LYS A 84 2.25 5.46 11.86
CA LYS A 84 3.69 5.47 12.17
C LYS A 84 4.51 5.57 10.89
N ASP A 85 4.17 4.81 9.86
CA ASP A 85 4.89 4.81 8.59
C ASP A 85 4.85 6.18 7.93
N ARG A 86 3.70 6.84 7.96
CA ARG A 86 3.56 8.21 7.42
C ARG A 86 4.49 9.19 8.12
N ALA A 87 4.57 9.09 9.45
CA ALA A 87 5.44 9.97 10.23
C ALA A 87 6.91 9.74 9.89
N GLU A 88 7.31 8.47 9.81
CA GLU A 88 8.68 8.10 9.45
C GLU A 88 9.04 8.56 8.03
N TRP A 89 8.12 8.38 7.10
CA TRP A 89 8.32 8.81 5.72
C TRP A 89 8.51 10.33 5.63
N ARG A 90 7.70 11.10 6.36
CA ARG A 90 7.85 12.57 6.37
C ARG A 90 9.23 12.97 6.87
N LYS A 91 9.70 12.35 7.95
CA LYS A 91 11.04 12.64 8.48
C LYS A 91 12.11 12.31 7.46
N LEU A 92 12.03 11.15 6.84
CA LEU A 92 13.03 10.72 5.86
C LEU A 92 13.01 11.63 4.63
N SER A 93 11.85 11.92 4.07
CA SER A 93 11.76 12.74 2.86
C SER A 93 12.23 14.17 3.11
N GLN A 94 11.92 14.74 4.27
CA GLN A 94 12.42 16.07 4.64
C GLN A 94 13.95 16.06 4.75
N ALA A 95 14.52 15.05 5.41
CA ALA A 95 15.96 14.94 5.55
C ALA A 95 16.65 14.81 4.19
N VAL A 96 16.11 13.97 3.31
CA VAL A 96 16.66 13.78 1.96
C VAL A 96 16.56 15.08 1.15
N THR A 97 15.43 15.77 1.23
CA THR A 97 15.20 17.03 0.53
C THR A 97 16.22 18.08 0.98
N ILE A 98 16.49 18.17 2.28
CA ILE A 98 17.50 19.09 2.81
C ILE A 98 18.89 18.75 2.27
N ILE A 99 19.26 17.47 2.30
CA ILE A 99 20.57 17.02 1.82
C ILE A 99 20.76 17.33 0.33
N LEU A 100 19.70 17.14 -0.46
CA LEU A 100 19.76 17.41 -1.89
C LEU A 100 19.68 18.89 -2.24
N GLY A 101 19.40 19.75 -1.25
CA GLY A 101 19.33 21.19 -1.47
C GLY A 101 18.05 21.64 -2.16
N GLU A 102 16.97 20.87 -2.04
CA GLU A 102 15.69 21.16 -2.70
C GLU A 102 14.60 21.61 -1.73
N ALA A 103 14.96 21.84 -0.50
CA ALA A 103 14.00 22.28 0.51
C ALA A 103 13.67 23.77 0.37
#